data_608bd2d6f8b47d864c06993f26c0e3b9
#
_entry.id   608bd2d6f8b47d864c06993f26c0e3b9
#
_cell.length_a   1.000
_cell.length_b   1.000
_cell.length_c   1.000
_cell.angle_alpha   90.00
_cell.angle_beta   90.00
_cell.angle_gamma   90.00
#
_symmetry.space_group_name_H-M   'P 1'
#
loop_
_entity.id
_entity.type
_entity.pdbx_description
1 polymer ?
#
loop_
_entity_poly.entity_id
_entity_poly.type
_entity_poly.pdbx_seq_one_letter_code
_entity_poly.pdbx_strand_id
1 'polypeptide(L)'
;MSLSRRAPSTPVIPAGEDVVTAFLSRRPFYISHRMGGTEFPEFTQAGLTASLRAGFKALELSVRRCASGEFVAIHDWKTSRTVPGTDYQIWNTPWSTLRTLRQASGGFMRLTDIIDQVPDDIVLAIDHKTTSSEDQRNPGDLAAEEQLFDYLDTTFGGHPERRVLWKVFAKGTGAKRAKARGYKVMAMLYPNEVATSDFSQWDVIGMEWSAGADVWNRLNASGKPTIAHIIVNDSQARQALAKGATGLMASYPSLVHP
;
A
#
# COMPACT_ATOMS: atom_id res chain seq x y z
N MET A 1 -10.03 -9.18 -40.44
CA MET A 1 -9.10 -8.16 -39.96
C MET A 1 -8.65 -8.55 -38.56
N SER A 2 -7.39 -9.02 -38.44
CA SER A 2 -6.82 -9.48 -37.17
C SER A 2 -6.32 -8.25 -36.40
N LEU A 3 -6.92 -7.96 -35.26
CA LEU A 3 -6.43 -6.94 -34.33
C LEU A 3 -5.21 -7.54 -33.59
N SER A 4 -4.03 -7.17 -34.06
CA SER A 4 -2.77 -7.43 -33.35
C SER A 4 -2.84 -6.78 -31.97
N ARG A 5 -2.94 -7.60 -30.92
CA ARG A 5 -2.78 -7.14 -29.55
C ARG A 5 -1.32 -6.74 -29.37
N ARG A 6 -1.09 -5.43 -29.23
CA ARG A 6 0.22 -4.91 -28.79
C ARG A 6 0.53 -5.53 -27.43
N ALA A 7 1.68 -6.19 -27.32
CA ALA A 7 2.17 -6.62 -26.01
C ALA A 7 2.29 -5.39 -25.09
N PRO A 8 1.93 -5.50 -23.80
CA PRO A 8 2.09 -4.39 -22.87
C PRO A 8 3.56 -4.00 -22.84
N SER A 9 3.85 -2.73 -23.15
CA SER A 9 5.19 -2.18 -22.99
C SER A 9 5.49 -2.14 -21.50
N THR A 10 6.43 -2.94 -21.03
CA THR A 10 6.95 -2.87 -19.66
C THR A 10 7.39 -1.42 -19.38
N PRO A 11 6.88 -0.75 -18.35
CA PRO A 11 7.36 0.57 -18.01
C PRO A 11 8.83 0.51 -17.64
N VAL A 12 9.68 1.12 -18.43
CA VAL A 12 11.10 1.23 -18.13
C VAL A 12 11.30 2.43 -17.23
N ILE A 13 11.60 2.20 -15.94
CA ILE A 13 12.06 3.27 -15.05
C ILE A 13 13.42 3.73 -15.60
N PRO A 14 13.60 5.05 -15.86
CA PRO A 14 14.88 5.56 -16.32
C PRO A 14 16.00 5.12 -15.38
N ALA A 15 17.10 4.63 -15.94
CA ALA A 15 18.25 4.20 -15.17
C ALA A 15 18.76 5.36 -14.29
N GLY A 16 18.60 5.25 -12.97
CA GLY A 16 19.11 6.22 -12.00
C GLY A 16 18.10 6.91 -11.10
N GLU A 17 16.80 6.92 -11.41
CA GLU A 17 15.81 7.59 -10.55
C GLU A 17 15.25 6.68 -9.45
N ASP A 18 15.47 7.04 -8.18
CA ASP A 18 14.85 6.40 -7.00
C ASP A 18 13.62 7.23 -6.60
N VAL A 19 12.47 6.87 -7.18
CA VAL A 19 11.19 7.55 -6.97
C VAL A 19 10.77 7.51 -5.52
N VAL A 20 11.06 6.40 -4.81
CA VAL A 20 10.74 6.27 -3.37
C VAL A 20 11.55 7.24 -2.53
N THR A 21 12.85 7.36 -2.79
CA THR A 21 13.71 8.33 -2.07
C THR A 21 13.28 9.76 -2.34
N ALA A 22 13.03 10.12 -3.60
CA ALA A 22 12.55 11.44 -3.99
C ALA A 22 11.18 11.76 -3.35
N PHE A 23 10.28 10.78 -3.29
CA PHE A 23 8.99 10.92 -2.63
C PHE A 23 9.14 11.17 -1.12
N LEU A 24 9.93 10.36 -0.44
CA LEU A 24 10.14 10.45 1.02
C LEU A 24 10.93 11.69 1.45
N SER A 25 11.58 12.40 0.54
CA SER A 25 12.26 13.67 0.84
C SER A 25 11.31 14.88 0.92
N ARG A 26 10.11 14.77 0.33
CA ARG A 26 9.08 15.83 0.38
C ARG A 26 8.51 15.97 1.79
N ARG A 27 8.07 17.18 2.15
CA ARG A 27 7.47 17.47 3.47
C ARG A 27 6.30 18.44 3.32
N PRO A 28 5.10 18.06 3.71
CA PRO A 28 4.67 16.69 3.98
C PRO A 28 4.59 15.87 2.69
N PHE A 29 4.74 14.53 2.80
CA PHE A 29 4.41 13.62 1.71
C PHE A 29 3.02 12.98 1.96
N TYR A 30 2.33 12.59 0.88
CA TYR A 30 0.97 12.06 0.97
C TYR A 30 0.86 10.69 0.30
N ILE A 31 0.30 9.72 1.03
CA ILE A 31 -0.05 8.39 0.50
C ILE A 31 -1.58 8.26 0.47
N SER A 32 -2.15 7.87 -0.66
CA SER A 32 -3.58 7.57 -0.74
C SER A 32 -3.85 6.17 -0.15
N HIS A 33 -4.47 6.12 1.03
CA HIS A 33 -4.82 4.89 1.74
C HIS A 33 -5.89 4.12 0.98
N ARG A 34 -5.59 2.86 0.63
CA ARG A 34 -6.48 1.99 -0.16
C ARG A 34 -7.05 2.68 -1.40
N MET A 35 -6.24 3.54 -2.05
CA MET A 35 -6.66 4.37 -3.19
C MET A 35 -7.90 5.22 -2.89
N GLY A 36 -7.95 5.90 -1.73
CA GLY A 36 -9.09 6.71 -1.31
C GLY A 36 -10.25 5.91 -0.70
N GLY A 37 -9.94 4.81 -0.03
CA GLY A 37 -10.89 3.78 0.40
C GLY A 37 -11.93 4.17 1.45
N THR A 38 -12.00 5.44 1.91
CA THR A 38 -13.11 5.97 2.71
C THR A 38 -14.11 6.72 1.84
N GLU A 39 -13.64 7.47 0.86
CA GLU A 39 -14.49 8.23 -0.07
C GLU A 39 -15.03 7.32 -1.20
N PHE A 40 -14.24 6.37 -1.64
CA PHE A 40 -14.57 5.41 -2.69
C PHE A 40 -14.52 3.99 -2.13
N PRO A 41 -15.20 3.00 -2.74
CA PRO A 41 -14.92 1.61 -2.46
C PRO A 41 -13.43 1.32 -2.68
N GLU A 42 -12.80 0.67 -1.70
CA GLU A 42 -11.35 0.46 -1.68
C GLU A 42 -10.85 -0.31 -2.90
N PHE A 43 -9.70 0.08 -3.43
CA PHE A 43 -9.01 -0.55 -4.56
C PHE A 43 -9.86 -0.66 -5.82
N THR A 44 -10.68 0.35 -6.09
CA THR A 44 -11.49 0.41 -7.32
C THR A 44 -10.91 1.41 -8.32
N GLN A 45 -11.32 1.29 -9.58
CA GLN A 45 -10.96 2.24 -10.63
C GLN A 45 -11.35 3.69 -10.29
N ALA A 46 -12.48 3.88 -9.61
CA ALA A 46 -12.93 5.21 -9.19
C ALA A 46 -11.95 5.82 -8.17
N GLY A 47 -11.54 5.05 -7.16
CA GLY A 47 -10.57 5.49 -6.16
C GLY A 47 -9.18 5.76 -6.75
N LEU A 48 -8.71 4.89 -7.67
CA LEU A 48 -7.46 5.12 -8.39
C LEU A 48 -7.50 6.46 -9.15
N THR A 49 -8.55 6.66 -9.96
CA THR A 49 -8.70 7.88 -10.77
C THR A 49 -8.77 9.13 -9.89
N ALA A 50 -9.54 9.08 -8.79
CA ALA A 50 -9.66 10.20 -7.86
C ALA A 50 -8.33 10.53 -7.18
N SER A 51 -7.60 9.52 -6.71
CA SER A 51 -6.29 9.70 -6.07
C SER A 51 -5.27 10.35 -7.02
N LEU A 52 -5.19 9.87 -8.27
CA LEU A 52 -4.29 10.46 -9.26
C LEU A 52 -4.67 11.90 -9.62
N ARG A 53 -5.97 12.20 -9.79
CA ARG A 53 -6.47 13.56 -10.06
C ARG A 53 -6.22 14.52 -8.89
N ALA A 54 -6.27 14.03 -7.66
CA ALA A 54 -5.97 14.80 -6.46
C ALA A 54 -4.45 15.05 -6.27
N GLY A 55 -3.60 14.51 -7.15
CA GLY A 55 -2.15 14.77 -7.15
C GLY A 55 -1.33 13.83 -6.27
N PHE A 56 -1.90 12.77 -5.73
CA PHE A 56 -1.13 11.80 -4.93
C PHE A 56 0.02 11.20 -5.76
N LYS A 57 1.18 11.17 -5.14
CA LYS A 57 2.41 10.56 -5.70
C LYS A 57 2.74 9.22 -5.04
N ALA A 58 1.85 8.72 -4.19
CA ALA A 58 1.94 7.37 -3.63
C ALA A 58 0.54 6.79 -3.39
N LEU A 59 0.38 5.51 -3.70
CA LEU A 59 -0.84 4.73 -3.50
C LEU A 59 -0.54 3.58 -2.54
N GLU A 60 -1.31 3.45 -1.47
CA GLU A 60 -1.23 2.27 -0.61
C GLU A 60 -2.13 1.17 -1.16
N LEU A 61 -1.56 -0.04 -1.27
CA LEU A 61 -2.15 -1.21 -1.88
C LEU A 61 -2.01 -2.41 -0.94
N SER A 62 -3.12 -2.89 -0.39
CA SER A 62 -3.14 -4.22 0.23
C SER A 62 -3.27 -5.27 -0.84
N VAL A 63 -2.40 -6.26 -0.85
CA VAL A 63 -2.29 -7.24 -1.94
C VAL A 63 -2.38 -8.67 -1.41
N ARG A 64 -3.17 -9.49 -2.08
CA ARG A 64 -3.30 -10.94 -1.83
C ARG A 64 -3.21 -11.71 -3.13
N ARG A 65 -2.62 -12.90 -3.07
CA ARG A 65 -2.62 -13.84 -4.18
C ARG A 65 -3.92 -14.65 -4.20
N CYS A 66 -4.61 -14.70 -5.35
CA CYS A 66 -5.80 -15.52 -5.53
C CYS A 66 -5.47 -16.94 -6.04
N ALA A 67 -6.46 -17.83 -6.11
CA ALA A 67 -6.26 -19.23 -6.45
C ALA A 67 -5.63 -19.47 -7.82
N SER A 68 -5.90 -18.60 -8.80
CA SER A 68 -5.34 -18.69 -10.15
C SER A 68 -3.97 -18.00 -10.31
N GLY A 69 -3.43 -17.44 -9.22
CA GLY A 69 -2.07 -16.90 -9.19
C GLY A 69 -1.93 -15.40 -9.30
N GLU A 70 -2.99 -14.69 -9.67
CA GLU A 70 -2.98 -13.24 -9.78
C GLU A 70 -2.92 -12.57 -8.41
N PHE A 71 -2.24 -11.42 -8.33
CA PHE A 71 -2.25 -10.56 -7.17
C PHE A 71 -3.41 -9.57 -7.26
N VAL A 72 -4.31 -9.63 -6.30
CA VAL A 72 -5.53 -8.82 -6.23
C VAL A 72 -5.38 -7.77 -5.14
N ALA A 73 -5.77 -6.54 -5.45
CA ALA A 73 -5.81 -5.46 -4.46
C ALA A 73 -7.07 -5.64 -3.60
N ILE A 74 -6.86 -6.09 -2.36
CA ILE A 74 -7.89 -6.31 -1.34
C ILE A 74 -7.27 -6.37 0.04
N HIS A 75 -7.90 -5.71 1.03
CA HIS A 75 -7.40 -5.71 2.40
C HIS A 75 -7.70 -7.03 3.12
N ASP A 76 -8.94 -7.48 3.08
CA ASP A 76 -9.40 -8.62 3.87
C ASP A 76 -9.06 -9.95 3.19
N TRP A 77 -9.03 -11.02 3.98
CA TRP A 77 -8.81 -12.36 3.48
C TRP A 77 -10.03 -12.94 2.74
N LYS A 78 -11.20 -12.29 2.87
CA LYS A 78 -12.45 -12.67 2.22
C LYS A 78 -13.25 -11.47 1.75
N THR A 79 -14.25 -11.70 0.91
CA THR A 79 -14.99 -10.66 0.20
C THR A 79 -16.14 -10.03 1.00
N SER A 80 -16.59 -10.67 2.08
CA SER A 80 -17.88 -10.37 2.75
C SER A 80 -18.02 -8.93 3.24
N ARG A 81 -16.94 -8.24 3.65
CA ARG A 81 -17.01 -6.85 4.10
C ARG A 81 -17.23 -5.88 2.92
N THR A 82 -16.59 -6.13 1.80
CA THR A 82 -16.59 -5.20 0.65
C THR A 82 -17.66 -5.55 -0.39
N VAL A 83 -18.10 -6.81 -0.43
CA VAL A 83 -19.17 -7.31 -1.32
C VAL A 83 -20.22 -8.06 -0.49
N PRO A 84 -21.20 -7.35 0.08
CA PRO A 84 -22.24 -7.95 0.91
C PRO A 84 -22.95 -9.12 0.19
N GLY A 85 -23.24 -10.18 0.94
CA GLY A 85 -23.87 -11.39 0.40
C GLY A 85 -22.90 -12.39 -0.22
N THR A 86 -21.60 -12.13 -0.16
CA THR A 86 -20.54 -13.07 -0.57
C THR A 86 -19.61 -13.41 0.60
N ASP A 87 -18.93 -14.57 0.52
CA ASP A 87 -17.94 -15.00 1.53
C ASP A 87 -16.79 -15.78 0.88
N TYR A 88 -16.31 -15.32 -0.26
CA TYR A 88 -15.20 -15.95 -0.96
C TYR A 88 -13.87 -15.68 -0.26
N GLN A 89 -13.14 -16.74 0.07
CA GLN A 89 -11.75 -16.65 0.53
C GLN A 89 -10.84 -16.40 -0.67
N ILE A 90 -10.03 -15.36 -0.62
CA ILE A 90 -9.25 -14.88 -1.77
C ILE A 90 -8.32 -15.96 -2.32
N TRP A 91 -7.56 -16.64 -1.46
CA TRP A 91 -6.61 -17.70 -1.89
C TRP A 91 -7.28 -18.95 -2.48
N ASN A 92 -8.57 -19.21 -2.19
CA ASN A 92 -9.34 -20.32 -2.71
C ASN A 92 -10.21 -19.96 -3.91
N THR A 93 -10.22 -18.67 -4.32
CA THR A 93 -11.11 -18.17 -5.35
C THR A 93 -10.31 -17.72 -6.56
N PRO A 94 -10.57 -18.22 -7.79
CA PRO A 94 -9.84 -17.78 -8.96
C PRO A 94 -10.27 -16.37 -9.40
N TRP A 95 -9.37 -15.68 -10.09
CA TRP A 95 -9.63 -14.33 -10.61
C TRP A 95 -10.88 -14.29 -11.51
N SER A 96 -11.14 -15.34 -12.28
CA SER A 96 -12.35 -15.44 -13.12
C SER A 96 -13.65 -15.23 -12.33
N THR A 97 -13.68 -15.62 -11.06
CA THR A 97 -14.80 -15.38 -10.13
C THR A 97 -14.68 -14.00 -9.48
N LEU A 98 -13.52 -13.65 -8.90
CA LEU A 98 -13.33 -12.37 -8.19
C LEU A 98 -13.63 -11.17 -9.09
N ARG A 99 -13.26 -11.21 -10.36
CA ARG A 99 -13.51 -10.13 -11.33
C ARG A 99 -14.99 -9.86 -11.62
N THR A 100 -15.88 -10.78 -11.30
CA THR A 100 -17.34 -10.62 -11.50
C THR A 100 -17.99 -9.90 -10.32
N LEU A 101 -17.34 -9.88 -9.16
CA LEU A 101 -17.86 -9.26 -7.96
C LEU A 101 -17.82 -7.75 -8.07
N ARG A 102 -18.79 -7.09 -7.45
CA ARG A 102 -18.90 -5.63 -7.43
C ARG A 102 -18.99 -5.13 -6.00
N GLN A 103 -18.10 -4.25 -5.64
CA GLN A 103 -18.27 -3.34 -4.51
C GLN A 103 -19.31 -2.27 -4.92
N ALA A 104 -19.72 -1.39 -4.00
CA ALA A 104 -20.81 -0.44 -4.24
C ALA A 104 -20.74 0.30 -5.58
N SER A 105 -19.56 0.61 -6.11
CA SER A 105 -19.38 1.34 -7.38
C SER A 105 -18.20 0.86 -8.22
N GLY A 106 -17.69 -0.35 -8.01
CA GLY A 106 -16.55 -0.86 -8.80
C GLY A 106 -16.25 -2.33 -8.57
N GLY A 107 -15.47 -2.91 -9.47
CA GLY A 107 -14.91 -4.26 -9.33
C GLY A 107 -13.57 -4.23 -8.61
N PHE A 108 -13.12 -5.40 -8.18
CA PHE A 108 -11.74 -5.59 -7.74
C PHE A 108 -10.77 -5.32 -8.89
N MET A 109 -9.56 -4.88 -8.56
CA MET A 109 -8.45 -4.69 -9.51
C MET A 109 -7.32 -5.66 -9.16
N ARG A 110 -6.62 -6.13 -10.17
CA ARG A 110 -5.34 -6.83 -9.97
C ARG A 110 -4.24 -5.78 -9.80
N LEU A 111 -3.16 -6.18 -9.16
CA LEU A 111 -1.96 -5.34 -9.07
C LEU A 111 -1.44 -4.94 -10.46
N THR A 112 -1.48 -5.87 -11.43
CA THR A 112 -1.16 -5.59 -12.85
C THR A 112 -2.02 -4.46 -13.42
N ASP A 113 -3.36 -4.54 -13.22
CA ASP A 113 -4.29 -3.53 -13.74
C ASP A 113 -4.04 -2.13 -13.17
N ILE A 114 -3.51 -2.06 -11.94
CA ILE A 114 -3.13 -0.80 -11.30
C ILE A 114 -1.79 -0.31 -11.85
N ILE A 115 -0.78 -1.17 -11.92
CA ILE A 115 0.56 -0.81 -12.41
C ILE A 115 0.50 -0.27 -13.86
N ASP A 116 -0.30 -0.90 -14.72
CA ASP A 116 -0.44 -0.52 -16.12
C ASP A 116 -1.08 0.87 -16.32
N GLN A 117 -1.74 1.41 -15.29
CA GLN A 117 -2.47 2.69 -15.35
C GLN A 117 -1.79 3.83 -14.61
N VAL A 118 -0.83 3.54 -13.72
CA VAL A 118 -0.18 4.58 -12.93
C VAL A 118 1.09 5.08 -13.61
N PRO A 119 1.32 6.40 -13.62
CA PRO A 119 2.58 6.99 -14.09
C PRO A 119 3.80 6.43 -13.38
N ASP A 120 4.97 6.48 -14.03
CA ASP A 120 6.21 5.93 -13.49
C ASP A 120 6.74 6.68 -12.25
N ASP A 121 6.30 7.91 -12.03
CA ASP A 121 6.64 8.72 -10.85
C ASP A 121 5.74 8.48 -9.63
N ILE A 122 4.86 7.47 -9.68
CA ILE A 122 3.98 7.07 -8.57
C ILE A 122 4.63 5.93 -7.77
N VAL A 123 4.78 6.14 -6.47
CA VAL A 123 5.19 5.13 -5.50
C VAL A 123 4.05 4.16 -5.21
N LEU A 124 4.34 2.88 -5.19
CA LEU A 124 3.41 1.83 -4.76
C LEU A 124 3.78 1.41 -3.32
N ALA A 125 2.99 1.83 -2.34
CA ALA A 125 3.17 1.40 -0.95
C ALA A 125 2.45 0.06 -0.74
N ILE A 126 3.16 -1.04 -0.97
CA ILE A 126 2.58 -2.40 -1.00
C ILE A 126 2.56 -3.01 0.40
N ASP A 127 1.37 -3.39 0.84
CA ASP A 127 1.05 -4.13 2.06
C ASP A 127 0.64 -5.56 1.66
N HIS A 128 1.61 -6.49 1.55
CA HIS A 128 1.29 -7.89 1.31
C HIS A 128 0.75 -8.52 2.59
N LYS A 129 -0.45 -9.06 2.52
CA LYS A 129 -1.18 -9.59 3.68
C LYS A 129 -0.77 -11.03 3.99
N THR A 130 0.43 -11.21 4.56
CA THR A 130 0.97 -12.53 4.90
C THR A 130 0.68 -12.98 6.33
N THR A 131 0.64 -12.06 7.29
CA THR A 131 0.77 -12.43 8.71
C THR A 131 0.13 -11.44 9.66
N SER A 132 -1.11 -10.98 9.44
CA SER A 132 -1.81 -10.35 10.55
C SER A 132 -2.50 -11.40 11.42
N SER A 133 -2.61 -11.13 12.72
CA SER A 133 -3.35 -11.99 13.65
C SER A 133 -4.84 -12.09 13.31
N GLU A 134 -5.35 -11.10 12.58
CA GLU A 134 -6.73 -11.04 12.09
C GLU A 134 -6.90 -11.77 10.76
N ASP A 135 -5.83 -11.89 10.01
CA ASP A 135 -5.82 -12.62 8.75
C ASP A 135 -5.70 -14.10 9.06
N GLN A 136 -6.76 -14.83 8.86
CA GLN A 136 -6.72 -16.29 8.88
C GLN A 136 -5.55 -16.75 8.00
N ARG A 137 -4.56 -17.32 8.64
CA ARG A 137 -3.28 -17.64 8.02
C ARG A 137 -3.48 -18.58 6.86
N ASN A 138 -3.26 -18.08 5.68
CA ASN A 138 -3.13 -18.92 4.51
C ASN A 138 -1.77 -19.62 4.58
N PRO A 139 -1.70 -20.96 4.58
CA PRO A 139 -0.43 -21.69 4.59
C PRO A 139 0.53 -21.32 3.46
N GLY A 140 0.03 -20.74 2.37
CA GLY A 140 0.82 -20.29 1.23
C GLY A 140 1.29 -18.83 1.27
N ASP A 141 1.02 -18.07 2.34
CA ASP A 141 1.29 -16.64 2.38
C ASP A 141 2.77 -16.28 2.19
N LEU A 142 3.70 -17.03 2.80
CA LEU A 142 5.13 -16.78 2.60
C LEU A 142 5.58 -17.09 1.18
N ALA A 143 5.10 -18.20 0.60
CA ALA A 143 5.37 -18.52 -0.80
C ALA A 143 4.75 -17.47 -1.73
N ALA A 144 3.57 -16.97 -1.42
CA ALA A 144 2.93 -15.88 -2.17
C ALA A 144 3.72 -14.57 -2.06
N GLU A 145 4.35 -14.27 -0.93
CA GLU A 145 5.23 -13.10 -0.78
C GLU A 145 6.48 -13.21 -1.66
N GLU A 146 7.12 -14.37 -1.70
CA GLU A 146 8.27 -14.59 -2.60
C GLU A 146 7.86 -14.44 -4.08
N GLN A 147 6.71 -15.00 -4.45
CA GLN A 147 6.16 -14.84 -5.81
C GLN A 147 5.80 -13.37 -6.13
N LEU A 148 5.38 -12.58 -5.13
CA LEU A 148 5.14 -11.15 -5.32
C LEU A 148 6.46 -10.40 -5.55
N PHE A 149 7.53 -10.73 -4.82
CA PHE A 149 8.85 -10.18 -5.07
C PHE A 149 9.32 -10.49 -6.49
N ASP A 150 9.23 -11.75 -6.93
CA ASP A 150 9.63 -12.17 -8.28
C ASP A 150 8.79 -11.48 -9.37
N TYR A 151 7.49 -11.29 -9.11
CA TYR A 151 6.59 -10.55 -9.99
C TYR A 151 7.02 -9.08 -10.10
N LEU A 152 7.34 -8.42 -8.99
CA LEU A 152 7.79 -7.03 -8.96
C LEU A 152 9.15 -6.86 -9.63
N ASP A 153 10.09 -7.78 -9.38
CA ASP A 153 11.40 -7.80 -10.04
C ASP A 153 11.25 -7.86 -11.56
N THR A 154 10.39 -8.78 -12.05
CA THR A 154 10.11 -8.90 -13.49
C THR A 154 9.45 -7.64 -14.04
N THR A 155 8.46 -7.09 -13.33
CA THR A 155 7.67 -5.93 -13.76
C THR A 155 8.50 -4.66 -13.83
N PHE A 156 9.45 -4.48 -12.89
CA PHE A 156 10.27 -3.27 -12.78
C PHE A 156 11.73 -3.46 -13.25
N GLY A 157 11.98 -4.48 -14.06
CA GLY A 157 13.30 -4.70 -14.69
C GLY A 157 14.44 -4.92 -13.70
N GLY A 158 14.17 -5.61 -12.57
CA GLY A 158 15.14 -5.92 -11.53
C GLY A 158 15.37 -4.80 -10.51
N HIS A 159 14.63 -3.70 -10.58
CA HIS A 159 14.78 -2.56 -9.70
C HIS A 159 13.46 -2.09 -9.04
N PRO A 160 12.64 -3.00 -8.48
CA PRO A 160 11.36 -2.64 -7.87
C PRO A 160 11.53 -1.74 -6.64
N GLU A 161 12.67 -1.79 -5.94
CA GLU A 161 12.98 -0.97 -4.76
C GLU A 161 12.96 0.54 -5.05
N ARG A 162 13.13 0.93 -6.32
CA ARG A 162 13.09 2.34 -6.73
C ARG A 162 11.67 2.90 -6.79
N ARG A 163 10.66 2.04 -6.86
CA ARG A 163 9.26 2.43 -7.02
C ARG A 163 8.33 1.88 -5.96
N VAL A 164 8.73 0.83 -5.25
CA VAL A 164 7.92 0.15 -4.24
C VAL A 164 8.43 0.50 -2.84
N LEU A 165 7.54 1.05 -2.02
CA LEU A 165 7.70 1.21 -0.58
C LEU A 165 7.00 0.02 0.10
N TRP A 166 7.77 -0.85 0.77
CA TRP A 166 7.21 -2.04 1.38
C TRP A 166 6.57 -1.71 2.72
N LYS A 167 5.26 -1.93 2.85
CA LYS A 167 4.52 -1.66 4.09
C LYS A 167 4.39 -2.94 4.91
N VAL A 168 4.64 -2.83 6.22
CA VAL A 168 4.50 -3.93 7.18
C VAL A 168 3.82 -3.43 8.46
N PHE A 169 3.31 -4.38 9.27
CA PHE A 169 3.05 -4.12 10.67
C PHE A 169 4.26 -4.50 11.53
N ALA A 170 4.48 -3.80 12.65
CA ALA A 170 5.71 -3.93 13.45
C ALA A 170 6.03 -5.38 13.87
N LYS A 171 5.01 -6.19 14.14
CA LYS A 171 5.15 -7.59 14.50
C LYS A 171 5.35 -8.55 13.32
N GLY A 172 5.28 -8.03 12.09
CA GLY A 172 5.43 -8.84 10.88
C GLY A 172 6.88 -9.19 10.58
N THR A 173 7.12 -10.35 10.00
CA THR A 173 8.48 -10.81 9.61
C THR A 173 8.89 -10.30 8.21
N GLY A 174 7.98 -9.68 7.47
CA GLY A 174 8.21 -9.21 6.09
C GLY A 174 9.28 -8.12 5.95
N ALA A 175 9.49 -7.30 7.00
CA ALA A 175 10.47 -6.22 6.98
C ALA A 175 11.89 -6.71 6.64
N LYS A 176 12.36 -7.78 7.29
CA LYS A 176 13.70 -8.34 7.07
C LYS A 176 13.89 -8.84 5.63
N ARG A 177 12.89 -9.53 5.07
CA ARG A 177 12.93 -10.04 3.70
C ARG A 177 12.92 -8.91 2.68
N ALA A 178 12.06 -7.91 2.86
CA ALA A 178 12.02 -6.74 2.00
C ALA A 178 13.33 -5.96 2.02
N LYS A 179 13.91 -5.72 3.21
CA LYS A 179 15.21 -5.05 3.32
C LYS A 179 16.35 -5.81 2.65
N ALA A 180 16.36 -7.14 2.74
CA ALA A 180 17.37 -7.98 2.06
C ALA A 180 17.29 -7.86 0.53
N ARG A 181 16.15 -7.43 -0.03
CA ARG A 181 15.93 -7.14 -1.45
C ARG A 181 16.07 -5.65 -1.81
N GLY A 182 16.55 -4.81 -0.87
CA GLY A 182 16.79 -3.39 -1.11
C GLY A 182 15.59 -2.46 -0.92
N TYR A 183 14.41 -2.95 -0.62
CA TYR A 183 13.24 -2.11 -0.40
C TYR A 183 13.38 -1.21 0.82
N LYS A 184 12.91 0.04 0.71
CA LYS A 184 12.57 0.84 1.88
C LYS A 184 11.32 0.29 2.55
N VAL A 185 11.34 0.24 3.88
CA VAL A 185 10.25 -0.37 4.67
C VAL A 185 9.54 0.70 5.48
N MET A 186 8.21 0.74 5.33
CA MET A 186 7.31 1.52 6.16
C MET A 186 6.60 0.60 7.15
N ALA A 187 6.86 0.77 8.44
CA ALA A 187 6.23 -0.01 9.50
C ALA A 187 5.09 0.75 10.15
N MET A 188 3.93 0.10 10.24
CA MET A 188 2.77 0.61 10.97
C MET A 188 2.82 0.06 12.41
N LEU A 189 2.76 0.95 13.41
CA LEU A 189 2.80 0.61 14.82
C LEU A 189 1.50 0.99 15.51
N TYR A 190 1.17 0.22 16.54
CA TYR A 190 0.21 0.64 17.55
C TYR A 190 0.92 1.43 18.68
N PRO A 191 0.23 2.34 19.38
CA PRO A 191 0.85 3.15 20.43
C PRO A 191 1.59 2.35 21.51
N ASN A 192 1.07 1.19 21.89
CA ASN A 192 1.67 0.30 22.90
C ASN A 192 2.92 -0.44 22.42
N GLU A 193 3.23 -0.41 21.12
CA GLU A 193 4.42 -1.07 20.55
C GLU A 193 5.62 -0.13 20.52
N VAL A 194 5.40 1.19 20.58
CA VAL A 194 6.45 2.20 20.42
C VAL A 194 7.56 2.08 21.45
N ALA A 195 7.20 1.74 22.69
CA ALA A 195 8.16 1.64 23.80
C ALA A 195 9.18 0.51 23.62
N THR A 196 8.80 -0.58 22.95
CA THR A 196 9.60 -1.81 22.82
C THR A 196 10.13 -2.05 21.41
N SER A 197 9.79 -1.18 20.45
CA SER A 197 10.19 -1.34 19.06
C SER A 197 11.61 -0.83 18.80
N ASP A 198 12.35 -1.60 18.01
CA ASP A 198 13.62 -1.16 17.41
C ASP A 198 13.35 -0.49 16.06
N PHE A 199 13.42 0.84 16.03
CA PHE A 199 13.17 1.64 14.83
C PHE A 199 14.26 1.52 13.77
N SER A 200 15.43 0.93 14.09
CA SER A 200 16.53 0.77 13.13
C SER A 200 16.13 -0.07 11.91
N GLN A 201 15.17 -0.97 12.09
CA GLN A 201 14.71 -1.91 11.08
C GLN A 201 13.87 -1.25 9.96
N TRP A 202 13.39 -0.02 10.17
CA TRP A 202 12.44 0.61 9.26
C TRP A 202 12.97 1.95 8.73
N ASP A 203 12.48 2.34 7.57
CA ASP A 203 12.86 3.62 6.92
C ASP A 203 11.78 4.69 7.13
N VAL A 204 10.52 4.29 7.34
CA VAL A 204 9.38 5.15 7.65
C VAL A 204 8.59 4.52 8.79
N ILE A 205 8.09 5.33 9.73
CA ILE A 205 7.31 4.86 10.88
C ILE A 205 5.91 5.44 10.83
N GLY A 206 4.91 4.56 10.78
CA GLY A 206 3.49 4.92 10.75
C GLY A 206 2.84 4.83 12.13
N MET A 207 2.00 5.83 12.45
CA MET A 207 1.27 5.91 13.70
C MET A 207 -0.12 6.51 13.49
N GLU A 208 -1.07 6.12 14.32
CA GLU A 208 -2.39 6.75 14.36
C GLU A 208 -2.25 8.26 14.65
N TRP A 209 -2.93 9.10 13.87
CA TRP A 209 -2.93 10.55 14.08
C TRP A 209 -3.40 10.97 15.47
N SER A 210 -4.32 10.17 16.09
CA SER A 210 -4.90 10.39 17.41
C SER A 210 -3.95 10.03 18.56
N ALA A 211 -2.87 9.29 18.32
CA ALA A 211 -1.92 8.90 19.37
C ALA A 211 -1.40 10.12 20.16
N GLY A 212 -1.06 9.90 21.43
CA GLY A 212 -0.62 10.94 22.35
C GLY A 212 0.67 11.66 21.89
N ALA A 213 0.88 12.85 22.40
CA ALA A 213 2.06 13.66 22.05
C ALA A 213 3.37 12.97 22.45
N ASP A 214 3.39 12.23 23.54
CA ASP A 214 4.54 11.46 24.03
C ASP A 214 4.96 10.37 23.02
N VAL A 215 3.97 9.67 22.44
CA VAL A 215 4.19 8.69 21.38
C VAL A 215 4.82 9.37 20.17
N TRP A 216 4.25 10.47 19.68
CA TRP A 216 4.76 11.20 18.52
C TRP A 216 6.14 11.79 18.77
N ASN A 217 6.41 12.33 19.98
CA ASN A 217 7.75 12.84 20.34
C ASN A 217 8.81 11.74 20.27
N ARG A 218 8.49 10.51 20.73
CA ARG A 218 9.41 9.39 20.64
C ARG A 218 9.68 8.96 19.18
N LEU A 219 8.65 8.95 18.33
CA LEU A 219 8.82 8.65 16.91
C LEU A 219 9.70 9.69 16.22
N ASN A 220 9.43 10.98 16.45
CA ASN A 220 10.16 12.07 15.85
C ASN A 220 11.63 12.13 16.32
N ALA A 221 11.90 11.74 17.57
CA ALA A 221 13.26 11.64 18.10
C ALA A 221 14.12 10.58 17.38
N SER A 222 13.52 9.65 16.65
CA SER A 222 14.24 8.70 15.81
C SER A 222 14.94 9.32 14.61
N GLY A 223 14.57 10.54 14.22
CA GLY A 223 15.05 11.23 13.03
C GLY A 223 14.55 10.65 11.70
N LYS A 224 13.70 9.63 11.75
CA LYS A 224 13.12 8.98 10.55
C LYS A 224 11.86 9.70 10.07
N PRO A 225 11.53 9.63 8.77
CA PRO A 225 10.22 10.02 8.29
C PRO A 225 9.11 9.31 9.07
N THR A 226 8.11 10.09 9.50
CA THR A 226 6.92 9.56 10.19
C THR A 226 5.67 9.82 9.37
N ILE A 227 4.70 8.91 9.38
CA ILE A 227 3.45 9.05 8.65
C ILE A 227 2.25 8.84 9.58
N ALA A 228 1.33 9.81 9.58
CA ALA A 228 0.08 9.70 10.32
C ALA A 228 -1.00 8.99 9.51
N HIS A 229 -1.71 8.05 10.12
CA HIS A 229 -2.81 7.29 9.50
C HIS A 229 -4.00 7.16 10.46
N ILE A 230 -5.21 6.93 10.01
CA ILE A 230 -5.74 7.20 8.67
C ILE A 230 -6.38 8.58 8.74
N ILE A 231 -6.05 9.43 7.78
CA ILE A 231 -6.52 10.82 7.76
C ILE A 231 -7.72 10.91 6.81
N VAL A 232 -8.83 11.46 7.30
CA VAL A 232 -10.08 11.58 6.53
C VAL A 232 -10.60 13.02 6.42
N ASN A 233 -9.94 13.99 7.08
CA ASN A 233 -10.29 15.41 6.99
C ASN A 233 -9.12 16.31 7.39
N ASP A 234 -9.26 17.60 7.07
CA ASP A 234 -8.27 18.65 7.35
C ASP A 234 -7.92 18.82 8.83
N SER A 235 -8.88 18.63 9.73
CA SER A 235 -8.62 18.78 11.17
C SER A 235 -7.63 17.72 11.65
N GLN A 236 -7.82 16.47 11.23
CA GLN A 236 -6.90 15.37 11.56
C GLN A 236 -5.53 15.61 10.92
N ALA A 237 -5.49 16.09 9.66
CA ALA A 237 -4.25 16.41 8.97
C ALA A 237 -3.45 17.46 9.74
N ARG A 238 -4.08 18.59 10.12
CA ARG A 238 -3.43 19.66 10.90
C ARG A 238 -2.94 19.16 12.26
N GLN A 239 -3.74 18.34 12.96
CA GLN A 239 -3.34 17.77 14.26
C GLN A 239 -2.11 16.85 14.13
N ALA A 240 -2.09 16.00 13.10
CA ALA A 240 -0.96 15.11 12.84
C ALA A 240 0.32 15.91 12.54
N LEU A 241 0.24 16.90 11.66
CA LEU A 241 1.37 17.77 11.31
C LEU A 241 1.86 18.59 12.53
N ALA A 242 0.95 19.09 13.37
CA ALA A 242 1.30 19.79 14.61
C ALA A 242 2.03 18.88 15.62
N LYS A 243 1.82 17.57 15.57
CA LYS A 243 2.56 16.57 16.36
C LYS A 243 3.90 16.18 15.72
N GLY A 244 4.26 16.75 14.56
CA GLY A 244 5.52 16.49 13.85
C GLY A 244 5.47 15.35 12.84
N ALA A 245 4.29 14.88 12.44
CA ALA A 245 4.19 13.94 11.33
C ALA A 245 4.79 14.57 10.06
N THR A 246 5.62 13.82 9.36
CA THR A 246 6.26 14.27 8.10
C THR A 246 5.53 13.77 6.84
N GLY A 247 4.55 12.90 7.01
CA GLY A 247 3.68 12.36 5.97
C GLY A 247 2.26 12.09 6.47
N LEU A 248 1.33 12.04 5.54
CA LEU A 248 -0.08 11.76 5.80
C LEU A 248 -0.57 10.61 4.90
N MET A 249 -1.17 9.59 5.52
CA MET A 249 -1.87 8.51 4.81
C MET A 249 -3.36 8.86 4.78
N ALA A 250 -3.81 9.45 3.67
CA ALA A 250 -5.13 10.01 3.51
C ALA A 250 -6.07 9.04 2.79
N SER A 251 -7.30 8.92 3.29
CA SER A 251 -8.32 8.01 2.78
C SER A 251 -9.50 8.73 2.13
N TYR A 252 -9.44 10.07 2.07
CA TYR A 252 -10.49 10.94 1.52
C TYR A 252 -9.87 11.96 0.54
N PRO A 253 -9.60 11.57 -0.72
CA PRO A 253 -8.85 12.37 -1.69
C PRO A 253 -9.42 13.76 -2.00
N SER A 254 -10.74 13.95 -1.91
CA SER A 254 -11.34 15.26 -2.15
C SER A 254 -11.15 16.27 -1.00
N LEU A 255 -10.76 15.80 0.20
CA LEU A 255 -10.60 16.64 1.39
C LEU A 255 -9.14 16.77 1.84
N VAL A 256 -8.35 15.71 1.67
CA VAL A 256 -6.96 15.66 2.14
C VAL A 256 -6.07 15.15 1.02
N HIS A 257 -5.33 16.04 0.41
CA HIS A 257 -4.47 15.78 -0.75
C HIS A 257 -3.23 16.69 -0.73
N PRO A 258 -2.21 16.42 -1.56
CA PRO A 258 -1.02 17.28 -1.73
C PRO A 258 -1.34 18.73 -2.06
#